data_c9151afc38b0362169991b73e89ab2ae
#
_entry.id   c9151afc38b0362169991b73e89ab2ae
#
_cell.length_a   1.000
_cell.length_b   1.000
_cell.length_c   1.000
_cell.angle_alpha   90.00
_cell.angle_beta   90.00
_cell.angle_gamma   90.00
#
_symmetry.space_group_name_H-M   'P 1'
#
loop_
_entity.id
_entity.type
_entity.pdbx_description
1 polymer ?
#
loop_
_entity_poly.entity_id
_entity_poly.type
_entity_poly.pdbx_seq_one_letter_code
_entity_poly.pdbx_strand_id
1 'polypeptide(L)'
;YIAYTDGGCQNTSVYGEGGSAYLIIHKGEVVKTASKGFLYTTSNRMEMLAIISAVCSVPEGSDLIVYSDSKYAINVFSGIWKPKKNRDLIIKYNERVKTLSSVYFRWIKGHNGDKYNELVDSMCTNSINEIVQLHNLPNDRFKKVKVQLSFKFN
;
A
#
# COMPACT_ATOMS: atom_id res chain seq x y z
N TYR A 1 18.79 6.50 1.33
CA TYR A 1 17.77 5.63 1.89
C TYR A 1 17.09 4.83 0.78
N ILE A 2 16.73 3.60 1.11
CA ILE A 2 16.03 2.71 0.21
C ILE A 2 14.75 2.25 0.93
N ALA A 3 13.61 2.31 0.23
CA ALA A 3 12.34 1.80 0.75
C ALA A 3 11.85 0.65 -0.12
N TYR A 4 11.34 -0.40 0.51
CA TYR A 4 10.50 -1.41 -0.12
C TYR A 4 9.09 -1.23 0.42
N THR A 5 8.11 -1.20 -0.47
CA THR A 5 6.72 -0.91 -0.14
C THR A 5 5.80 -1.95 -0.76
N ASP A 6 4.72 -2.27 -0.09
CA ASP A 6 3.67 -3.14 -0.61
C ASP A 6 2.31 -2.77 -0.03
N GLY A 7 1.29 -3.03 -0.81
CA GLY A 7 -0.10 -2.84 -0.41
C GLY A 7 -0.99 -3.88 -1.07
N GLY A 8 -2.05 -4.26 -0.41
CA GLY A 8 -2.98 -5.23 -0.93
C GLY A 8 -4.36 -5.06 -0.32
N CYS A 9 -5.34 -5.64 -0.96
CA CYS A 9 -6.72 -5.60 -0.50
C CYS A 9 -7.47 -6.83 -0.97
N GLN A 10 -8.36 -7.33 -0.14
CA GLN A 10 -9.31 -8.38 -0.49
C GLN A 10 -10.49 -7.76 -1.24
N ASN A 11 -10.30 -7.52 -2.54
CA ASN A 11 -11.26 -6.79 -3.39
C ASN A 11 -12.60 -7.50 -3.55
N THR A 12 -12.66 -8.81 -3.33
CA THR A 12 -13.89 -9.61 -3.42
C THR A 12 -14.65 -9.67 -2.10
N SER A 13 -14.06 -9.22 -1.01
CA SER A 13 -14.71 -9.13 0.29
C SER A 13 -15.60 -7.89 0.36
N VAL A 14 -16.75 -8.02 1.00
CA VAL A 14 -17.66 -6.87 1.24
C VAL A 14 -17.07 -5.85 2.21
N TYR A 15 -16.09 -6.24 3.00
CA TYR A 15 -15.43 -5.38 3.98
C TYR A 15 -14.19 -4.67 3.42
N GLY A 16 -13.74 -5.05 2.21
CA GLY A 16 -12.58 -4.45 1.56
C GLY A 16 -11.37 -4.32 2.48
N GLU A 17 -11.06 -5.39 3.22
CA GLU A 17 -9.93 -5.39 4.14
C GLU A 17 -8.61 -5.34 3.37
N GLY A 18 -7.78 -4.39 3.73
CA GLY A 18 -6.50 -4.16 3.08
C GLY A 18 -5.38 -3.95 4.06
N GLY A 19 -4.17 -3.97 3.53
CA GLY A 19 -2.96 -3.73 4.29
C GLY A 19 -1.95 -2.92 3.50
N SER A 20 -1.11 -2.21 4.22
CA SER A 20 -0.05 -1.39 3.68
C SER A 20 1.20 -1.60 4.53
N ALA A 21 2.35 -1.77 3.88
CA ALA A 21 3.60 -2.07 4.57
C ALA A 21 4.79 -1.42 3.89
N TYR A 22 5.79 -1.08 4.68
CA TYR A 22 7.07 -0.61 4.16
C TYR A 22 8.23 -1.04 5.07
N LEU A 23 9.42 -1.08 4.50
CA LEU A 23 10.67 -1.13 5.23
C LEU A 23 11.63 -0.09 4.66
N ILE A 24 12.50 0.43 5.51
CA ILE A 24 13.53 1.40 5.14
C ILE A 24 14.90 0.78 5.41
N ILE A 25 15.77 0.88 4.41
CA ILE A 25 17.17 0.45 4.50
C ILE A 25 18.05 1.70 4.45
N HIS A 26 19.00 1.76 5.33
CA HIS A 26 20.05 2.79 5.35
C HIS A 26 21.39 2.17 5.66
N LYS A 27 22.40 2.44 4.81
CA LYS A 27 23.74 1.87 4.95
C LYS A 27 23.75 0.34 5.06
N GLY A 28 22.91 -0.31 4.24
CA GLY A 28 22.83 -1.77 4.15
C GLY A 28 22.02 -2.45 5.25
N GLU A 29 21.43 -1.70 6.19
CA GLU A 29 20.67 -2.25 7.30
C GLU A 29 19.21 -1.78 7.26
N VAL A 30 18.28 -2.67 7.64
CA VAL A 30 16.88 -2.30 7.84
C VAL A 30 16.78 -1.48 9.12
N VAL A 31 16.42 -0.20 8.99
CA VAL A 31 16.36 0.74 10.11
C VAL A 31 14.93 1.01 10.57
N LYS A 32 13.93 0.72 9.77
CA LYS A 32 12.52 0.92 10.12
C LYS A 32 11.62 0.01 9.32
N THR A 33 10.59 -0.49 9.97
CA THR A 33 9.49 -1.24 9.33
C THR A 33 8.17 -0.80 9.94
N ALA A 34 7.11 -0.81 9.14
CA ALA A 34 5.75 -0.60 9.64
C ALA A 34 4.73 -1.23 8.70
N SER A 35 3.61 -1.62 9.27
CA SER A 35 2.46 -2.12 8.52
C SER A 35 1.17 -1.74 9.24
N LYS A 36 0.08 -1.63 8.49
CA LYS A 36 -1.23 -1.30 9.03
C LYS A 36 -2.35 -1.89 8.18
N GLY A 37 -3.37 -2.43 8.84
CA GLY A 37 -4.59 -2.91 8.20
C GLY A 37 -5.67 -1.84 8.16
N PHE A 38 -6.53 -1.92 7.15
CA PHE A 38 -7.64 -1.00 6.91
C PHE A 38 -8.88 -1.76 6.45
N LEU A 39 -10.04 -1.19 6.68
CA LEU A 39 -11.29 -1.65 6.10
C LEU A 39 -11.76 -0.70 4.99
N TYR A 40 -12.57 -1.22 4.08
CA TYR A 40 -13.21 -0.45 3.00
C TYR A 40 -12.22 0.32 2.14
N THR A 41 -11.13 -0.33 1.80
CA THR A 41 -10.07 0.24 0.97
C THR A 41 -9.94 -0.49 -0.37
N THR A 42 -8.90 -0.15 -1.14
CA THR A 42 -8.57 -0.79 -2.42
C THR A 42 -7.08 -1.11 -2.48
N SER A 43 -6.69 -2.03 -3.35
CA SER A 43 -5.28 -2.38 -3.55
C SER A 43 -4.45 -1.17 -3.97
N ASN A 44 -4.95 -0.36 -4.91
CA ASN A 44 -4.22 0.82 -5.37
C ASN A 44 -4.00 1.83 -4.25
N ARG A 45 -5.01 2.07 -3.41
CA ARG A 45 -4.86 2.96 -2.26
C ARG A 45 -3.83 2.45 -1.26
N MET A 46 -3.79 1.15 -1.01
CA MET A 46 -2.83 0.55 -0.08
C MET A 46 -1.40 0.64 -0.61
N GLU A 47 -1.20 0.41 -1.90
CA GLU A 47 0.08 0.60 -2.56
C GLU A 47 0.57 2.06 -2.48
N MET A 48 -0.32 3.01 -2.76
CA MET A 48 0.00 4.43 -2.68
C MET A 48 0.31 4.85 -1.23
N LEU A 49 -0.48 4.38 -0.28
CA LEU A 49 -0.27 4.72 1.13
C LEU A 49 1.06 4.18 1.67
N ALA A 50 1.47 2.99 1.23
CA ALA A 50 2.78 2.43 1.60
C ALA A 50 3.93 3.34 1.16
N ILE A 51 3.86 3.86 -0.06
CA ILE A 51 4.87 4.80 -0.58
C ILE A 51 4.85 6.12 0.20
N ILE A 52 3.68 6.69 0.46
CA ILE A 52 3.55 7.92 1.26
C ILE A 52 4.15 7.72 2.65
N SER A 53 3.84 6.60 3.28
CA SER A 53 4.35 6.27 4.63
C SER A 53 5.87 6.14 4.64
N ALA A 54 6.45 5.54 3.61
CA ALA A 54 7.90 5.45 3.46
C ALA A 54 8.54 6.83 3.29
N VAL A 55 7.96 7.69 2.45
CA VAL A 55 8.42 9.07 2.27
C VAL A 55 8.41 9.84 3.59
N CYS A 56 7.37 9.66 4.40
CA CYS A 56 7.25 10.30 5.72
C CYS A 56 8.21 9.73 6.77
N SER A 57 8.87 8.61 6.49
CA SER A 57 9.65 7.85 7.48
C SER A 57 11.15 8.03 7.34
N VAL A 58 11.61 8.77 6.35
CA VAL A 58 13.02 9.13 6.19
C VAL A 58 13.25 10.59 6.59
N PRO A 59 14.47 10.97 7.01
CA PRO A 59 14.74 12.35 7.41
C PRO A 59 14.52 13.36 6.27
N GLU A 60 14.17 14.59 6.63
CA GLU A 60 14.10 15.70 5.67
C GLU A 60 15.45 15.86 4.94
N GLY A 61 15.38 16.17 3.66
CA GLY A 61 16.55 16.35 2.83
C GLY A 61 17.16 15.05 2.31
N SER A 62 16.57 13.89 2.65
CA SER A 62 17.08 12.59 2.17
C SER A 62 16.89 12.41 0.68
N ASP A 63 17.77 11.61 0.08
CA ASP A 63 17.56 10.98 -1.22
C ASP A 63 16.95 9.60 -0.96
N LEU A 64 15.83 9.30 -1.61
CA LEU A 64 15.09 8.06 -1.41
C LEU A 64 14.90 7.31 -2.72
N ILE A 65 15.21 6.02 -2.71
CA ILE A 65 14.84 5.09 -3.77
C ILE A 65 13.71 4.20 -3.26
N VAL A 66 12.60 4.18 -3.96
CA VAL A 66 11.42 3.38 -3.61
C VAL A 66 11.29 2.20 -4.58
N TYR A 67 11.34 0.99 -4.04
CA TYR A 67 11.01 -0.23 -4.77
C TYR A 67 9.56 -0.60 -4.52
N SER A 68 8.80 -0.78 -5.59
CA SER A 68 7.39 -1.17 -5.55
C SER A 68 7.06 -2.10 -6.72
N ASP A 69 6.16 -3.03 -6.52
CA ASP A 69 5.61 -3.87 -7.59
C ASP A 69 4.36 -3.26 -8.24
N SER A 70 3.89 -2.12 -7.74
CA SER A 70 2.73 -1.41 -8.28
C SER A 70 3.12 -0.43 -9.38
N LYS A 71 2.90 -0.80 -10.62
CA LYS A 71 3.06 0.12 -11.76
C LYS A 71 2.10 1.30 -11.67
N TYR A 72 0.89 1.06 -11.16
CA TYR A 72 -0.10 2.12 -10.95
C TYR A 72 0.44 3.21 -10.02
N ALA A 73 0.87 2.85 -8.82
CA ALA A 73 1.35 3.81 -7.84
C ALA A 73 2.58 4.57 -8.35
N ILE A 74 3.53 3.87 -8.97
CA ILE A 74 4.73 4.49 -9.55
C ILE A 74 4.35 5.50 -10.64
N ASN A 75 3.50 5.12 -11.58
CA ASN A 75 3.12 5.99 -12.69
C ASN A 75 2.30 7.19 -12.25
N VAL A 76 1.44 7.01 -11.24
CA VAL A 76 0.66 8.11 -10.68
C VAL A 76 1.57 9.11 -9.95
N PHE A 77 2.44 8.64 -9.07
CA PHE A 77 3.33 9.53 -8.30
C PHE A 77 4.45 10.14 -9.15
N SER A 78 4.82 9.49 -10.23
CA SER A 78 5.76 10.05 -11.22
C SER A 78 5.12 11.08 -12.16
N GLY A 79 3.79 11.26 -12.08
CA GLY A 79 3.06 12.19 -12.93
C GLY A 79 2.79 11.69 -14.35
N ILE A 80 3.10 10.42 -14.66
CA ILE A 80 2.85 9.80 -15.97
C ILE A 80 1.35 9.58 -16.17
N TRP A 81 0.67 9.08 -15.15
CA TRP A 81 -0.78 8.91 -15.13
C TRP A 81 -1.43 9.93 -14.22
N LYS A 82 -2.58 10.47 -14.65
CA LYS A 82 -3.37 11.45 -13.89
C LYS A 82 -4.79 10.91 -13.68
N PRO A 83 -4.98 9.94 -12.77
CA PRO A 83 -6.30 9.36 -12.55
C PRO A 83 -7.25 10.36 -11.90
N LYS A 84 -8.55 10.15 -12.11
CA LYS A 84 -9.60 10.94 -11.44
C LYS A 84 -9.82 10.48 -9.99
N LYS A 85 -9.45 9.23 -9.69
CA LYS A 85 -9.57 8.62 -8.36
C LYS A 85 -8.29 8.85 -7.54
N ASN A 86 -8.42 8.69 -6.21
CA ASN A 86 -7.28 8.71 -5.28
C ASN A 86 -6.55 10.07 -5.23
N ARG A 87 -7.23 11.14 -5.57
CA ARG A 87 -6.65 12.50 -5.56
C ARG A 87 -6.17 12.92 -4.19
N ASP A 88 -6.85 12.52 -3.13
CA ASP A 88 -6.46 12.78 -1.75
C ASP A 88 -5.05 12.26 -1.46
N LEU A 89 -4.73 11.05 -1.91
CA LEU A 89 -3.41 10.46 -1.74
C LEU A 89 -2.35 11.12 -2.62
N ILE A 90 -2.72 11.51 -3.84
CA ILE A 90 -1.81 12.24 -4.75
C ILE A 90 -1.40 13.59 -4.12
N ILE A 91 -2.36 14.34 -3.60
CA ILE A 91 -2.12 15.61 -2.92
C ILE A 91 -1.19 15.40 -1.72
N LYS A 92 -1.48 14.40 -0.90
CA LYS A 92 -0.68 14.07 0.27
C LYS A 92 0.76 13.70 -0.10
N TYR A 93 0.94 12.88 -1.13
CA TYR A 93 2.26 12.54 -1.64
C TYR A 93 3.02 13.80 -2.10
N ASN A 94 2.36 14.63 -2.92
CA ASN A 94 2.99 15.84 -3.46
C ASN A 94 3.43 16.80 -2.37
N GLU A 95 2.69 16.91 -1.28
CA GLU A 95 3.09 17.72 -0.12
C GLU A 95 4.28 17.10 0.61
N ARG A 96 4.24 15.81 0.87
CA ARG A 96 5.25 15.12 1.67
C ARG A 96 6.58 14.96 0.94
N VAL A 97 6.55 14.69 -0.35
CA VAL A 97 7.78 14.52 -1.15
C VAL A 97 8.63 15.79 -1.22
N LYS A 98 8.04 16.95 -1.00
CA LYS A 98 8.77 18.24 -0.96
C LYS A 98 9.78 18.31 0.16
N THR A 99 9.64 17.50 1.20
CA THR A 99 10.60 17.45 2.31
C THR A 99 11.88 16.70 1.97
N LEU A 100 11.88 15.96 0.87
CA LEU A 100 13.02 15.15 0.42
C LEU A 100 13.81 15.87 -0.65
N SER A 101 15.10 15.55 -0.73
CA SER A 101 15.98 16.08 -1.79
C SER A 101 15.68 15.43 -3.13
N SER A 102 15.40 14.13 -3.14
CA SER A 102 15.02 13.40 -4.35
C SER A 102 14.24 12.13 -4.01
N VAL A 103 13.41 11.68 -4.93
CA VAL A 103 12.74 10.37 -4.88
C VAL A 103 12.87 9.73 -6.26
N TYR A 104 13.35 8.48 -6.28
CA TYR A 104 13.44 7.67 -7.48
C TYR A 104 12.63 6.40 -7.27
N PHE A 105 11.84 6.01 -8.27
CA PHE A 105 11.08 4.77 -8.25
C PHE A 105 11.78 3.68 -9.04
N ARG A 106 11.73 2.46 -8.51
CA ARG A 106 12.18 1.24 -9.17
C ARG A 106 11.05 0.23 -9.11
N TRP A 107 10.54 -0.16 -10.27
CA TRP A 107 9.58 -1.24 -10.34
C TRP A 107 10.28 -2.57 -10.16
N ILE A 108 9.71 -3.44 -9.31
CA ILE A 108 10.14 -4.82 -9.14
C ILE A 108 8.95 -5.74 -9.39
N LYS A 109 9.23 -6.91 -9.98
CA LYS A 109 8.20 -7.91 -10.18
C LYS A 109 7.83 -8.55 -8.85
N GLY A 110 6.54 -8.56 -8.51
CA GLY A 110 6.04 -9.24 -7.31
C GLY A 110 6.29 -10.75 -7.36
N HIS A 111 6.52 -11.37 -6.20
CA HIS A 111 6.74 -12.82 -6.06
C HIS A 111 7.87 -13.39 -6.92
N ASN A 112 8.96 -12.64 -7.06
CA ASN A 112 10.10 -13.00 -7.90
C ASN A 112 11.39 -13.28 -7.12
N GLY A 113 11.27 -13.63 -5.83
CA GLY A 113 12.40 -14.05 -5.01
C GLY A 113 13.20 -12.91 -4.39
N ASP A 114 12.81 -11.65 -4.56
CA ASP A 114 13.47 -10.54 -3.87
C ASP A 114 13.15 -10.59 -2.38
N LYS A 115 14.19 -10.66 -1.57
CA LYS A 115 14.09 -10.83 -0.11
C LYS A 115 13.25 -9.75 0.57
N TYR A 116 13.48 -8.49 0.24
CA TYR A 116 12.80 -7.38 0.90
C TYR A 116 11.40 -7.17 0.35
N ASN A 117 11.19 -7.41 -0.93
CA ASN A 117 9.85 -7.39 -1.52
C ASN A 117 8.97 -8.46 -0.88
N GLU A 118 9.48 -9.67 -0.69
CA GLU A 118 8.75 -10.75 -0.02
C GLU A 118 8.48 -10.46 1.44
N LEU A 119 9.41 -9.78 2.12
CA LEU A 119 9.21 -9.38 3.51
C LEU A 119 8.06 -8.38 3.65
N VAL A 120 8.02 -7.33 2.84
CA VAL A 120 6.91 -6.36 2.91
C VAL A 120 5.58 -6.97 2.46
N ASP A 121 5.60 -7.90 1.50
CA ASP A 121 4.42 -8.68 1.12
C ASP A 121 3.87 -9.46 2.31
N SER A 122 4.72 -10.16 3.05
CA SER A 122 4.34 -10.88 4.27
C SER A 122 3.77 -9.95 5.33
N MET A 123 4.38 -8.79 5.54
CA MET A 123 3.92 -7.79 6.49
C MET A 123 2.54 -7.26 6.10
N CYS A 124 2.33 -7.01 4.82
CA CYS A 124 1.05 -6.58 4.26
C CYS A 124 -0.05 -7.63 4.54
N THR A 125 0.22 -8.90 4.20
CA THR A 125 -0.69 -10.02 4.45
C THR A 125 -1.02 -10.17 5.92
N ASN A 126 -0.03 -10.08 6.79
CA ASN A 126 -0.23 -10.16 8.24
C ASN A 126 -1.11 -9.02 8.76
N SER A 127 -0.95 -7.80 8.23
CA SER A 127 -1.79 -6.67 8.64
C SER A 127 -3.24 -6.82 8.20
N ILE A 128 -3.50 -7.45 7.06
CA ILE A 128 -4.86 -7.81 6.63
C ILE A 128 -5.46 -8.84 7.60
N ASN A 129 -4.71 -9.87 7.94
CA ASN A 129 -5.17 -10.90 8.89
C ASN A 129 -5.47 -10.32 10.27
N GLU A 130 -4.64 -9.39 10.74
CA GLU A 130 -4.85 -8.70 12.02
C GLU A 130 -6.16 -7.89 12.01
N ILE A 131 -6.47 -7.16 10.93
CA ILE A 131 -7.70 -6.38 10.85
C ILE A 131 -8.93 -7.28 10.79
N VAL A 132 -8.82 -8.44 10.12
CA VAL A 132 -9.88 -9.45 10.09
C VAL A 132 -10.16 -9.99 11.49
N GLN A 133 -9.12 -10.31 12.26
CA GLN A 133 -9.24 -10.79 13.64
C GLN A 133 -9.77 -9.70 14.57
N LEU A 134 -9.24 -8.49 14.48
CA LEU A 134 -9.63 -7.37 15.34
C LEU A 134 -11.13 -7.06 15.24
N HIS A 135 -11.68 -7.12 14.04
CA HIS A 135 -13.10 -6.84 13.78
C HIS A 135 -13.97 -8.10 13.75
N ASN A 136 -13.38 -9.26 14.05
CA ASN A 136 -14.08 -10.55 14.03
C ASN A 136 -14.90 -10.76 12.76
N LEU A 137 -14.28 -10.54 11.61
CA LEU A 137 -14.94 -10.63 10.32
C LEU A 137 -15.30 -12.09 9.98
N PRO A 138 -16.47 -12.34 9.39
CA PRO A 138 -16.93 -13.70 9.10
C PRO A 138 -16.13 -14.34 7.96
N ASN A 139 -16.05 -15.67 7.97
CA ASN A 139 -15.36 -16.43 6.92
C ASN A 139 -16.06 -16.36 5.56
N ASP A 140 -17.35 -16.06 5.54
CA ASP A 140 -18.17 -15.98 4.33
C ASP A 140 -18.18 -14.57 3.69
N ARG A 141 -17.31 -13.68 4.12
CA ARG A 141 -17.20 -12.30 3.63
C ARG A 141 -16.93 -12.17 2.12
N PHE A 142 -16.49 -13.25 1.49
CA PHE A 142 -16.28 -13.29 0.04
C PHE A 142 -17.52 -13.69 -0.74
N LYS A 143 -18.60 -14.08 -0.07
CA LYS A 143 -19.86 -14.41 -0.73
C LYS A 143 -20.51 -13.14 -1.24
N LYS A 144 -20.50 -12.94 -2.55
CA LYS A 144 -21.21 -11.83 -3.17
C LYS A 144 -22.72 -11.98 -3.00
N VAL A 145 -23.28 -11.15 -2.45
CA VAL A 145 -24.39 -10.26 -2.31
C VAL A 145 -25.54 -10.50 -3.31
N LYS A 146 -26.03 -11.74 -3.41
CA LYS A 146 -27.38 -11.98 -3.92
C LYS A 146 -28.46 -11.33 -3.05
N VAL A 147 -28.14 -11.06 -1.78
CA VAL A 147 -29.03 -10.49 -0.79
C VAL A 147 -29.29 -9.00 -1.02
N GLN A 148 -28.31 -8.22 -1.50
CA GLN A 148 -28.50 -6.78 -1.75
C GLN A 148 -29.36 -6.47 -2.99
N LEU A 149 -29.39 -7.35 -3.97
CA LEU A 149 -30.23 -7.16 -5.16
C LEU A 149 -31.69 -7.40 -4.87
N SER A 150 -32.03 -8.29 -3.92
CA SER A 150 -33.43 -8.53 -3.54
C SER A 150 -34.02 -7.38 -2.71
N PHE A 151 -33.21 -6.57 -2.01
CA PHE A 151 -33.71 -5.40 -1.28
C PHE A 151 -34.02 -4.19 -2.16
N LYS A 152 -33.49 -4.12 -3.38
CA LYS A 152 -33.74 -3.01 -4.29
C LYS A 152 -35.06 -3.09 -5.04
N PHE A 153 -35.74 -4.24 -4.99
CA PHE A 153 -36.93 -4.50 -5.78
C PHE A 153 -38.18 -4.76 -4.91
N ASN A 154 -38.08 -4.64 -3.61
CA ASN A 154 -39.18 -4.68 -2.69
C ASN A 154 -39.62 -3.26 -2.29
#